data_adcc7dad2b205062ca81ae506846b131
#
_entry.id   adcc7dad2b205062ca81ae506846b131
#
_cell.length_a   1.000
_cell.length_b   1.000
_cell.length_c   1.000
_cell.angle_alpha   90.00
_cell.angle_beta   90.00
_cell.angle_gamma   90.00
#
_symmetry.space_group_name_H-M   'P 1'
#
loop_
_entity.id
_entity.type
_entity.pdbx_description
1 polymer ?
#
loop_
_entity_poly.entity_id
_entity_poly.type
_entity_poly.pdbx_seq_one_letter_code
_entity_poly.pdbx_strand_id
1 'polypeptide(L)'
;SVDTDLEANYRLGRIYHQQRKNDQAIVYYMKSFQNGLSHPEYFACASALYLGQIYESMQKKELAKYFFGQCLQVFPQEYSNSLHQKAKAGLDRIS
;
A
#
# COMPACT_ATOMS: atom_id res chain seq x y z
N SER A 1 0.00 1.36 -20.50
CA SER A 1 1.04 0.33 -20.44
C SER A 1 0.99 -0.35 -19.08
N VAL A 2 1.67 -1.48 -18.98
CA VAL A 2 1.74 -2.22 -17.72
C VAL A 2 2.32 -1.35 -16.60
N ASP A 3 3.28 -0.50 -16.92
CA ASP A 3 3.94 0.33 -15.91
C ASP A 3 3.01 1.35 -15.28
N THR A 4 1.95 1.74 -15.97
CA THR A 4 1.00 2.71 -15.45
C THR A 4 -0.34 2.09 -15.06
N ASP A 5 -0.50 0.78 -15.24
CA ASP A 5 -1.75 0.08 -14.92
C ASP A 5 -1.79 -0.19 -13.42
N LEU A 6 -2.63 0.55 -12.71
CA LEU A 6 -2.72 0.47 -11.26
C LEU A 6 -3.14 -0.93 -10.80
N GLU A 7 -4.13 -1.51 -11.46
CA GLU A 7 -4.61 -2.82 -11.07
C GLU A 7 -3.57 -3.90 -11.33
N ALA A 8 -2.94 -3.89 -12.51
CA ALA A 8 -1.93 -4.88 -12.86
C ALA A 8 -0.77 -4.86 -11.87
N ASN A 9 -0.27 -3.65 -11.56
CA ASN A 9 0.83 -3.52 -10.60
C ASN A 9 0.41 -3.93 -9.20
N TYR A 10 -0.80 -3.59 -8.78
CA TYR A 10 -1.31 -4.02 -7.49
C TYR A 10 -1.38 -5.54 -7.41
N ARG A 11 -1.92 -6.19 -8.45
CA ARG A 11 -2.04 -7.66 -8.48
C ARG A 11 -0.69 -8.34 -8.44
N LEU A 12 0.29 -7.82 -9.17
CA LEU A 12 1.66 -8.34 -9.11
C LEU A 12 2.25 -8.18 -7.71
N GLY A 13 2.01 -7.03 -7.10
CA GLY A 13 2.43 -6.81 -5.72
C GLY A 13 1.85 -7.86 -4.79
N ARG A 14 0.54 -8.16 -4.94
CA ARG A 14 -0.12 -9.16 -4.11
C ARG A 14 0.49 -10.55 -4.30
N ILE A 15 0.77 -10.91 -5.55
CA ILE A 15 1.35 -12.22 -5.85
C ILE A 15 2.71 -12.37 -5.18
N TYR A 16 3.60 -11.39 -5.37
CA TYR A 16 4.93 -11.46 -4.77
C TYR A 16 4.86 -11.39 -3.25
N HIS A 17 3.95 -10.58 -2.71
CA HIS A 17 3.76 -10.47 -1.27
C HIS A 17 3.37 -11.83 -0.67
N GLN A 18 2.45 -12.54 -1.31
CA GLN A 18 2.03 -13.87 -0.87
C GLN A 18 3.15 -14.89 -0.96
N GLN A 19 4.07 -14.70 -1.89
CA GLN A 19 5.25 -15.55 -2.03
C GLN A 19 6.40 -15.16 -1.09
N ARG A 20 6.17 -14.15 -0.26
CA ARG A 20 7.17 -13.59 0.66
C ARG A 20 8.38 -13.01 -0.06
N LYS A 21 8.18 -12.56 -1.28
CA LYS A 21 9.20 -11.87 -2.07
C LYS A 21 8.99 -10.37 -1.90
N ASN A 22 9.37 -9.87 -0.72
CA ASN A 22 9.05 -8.50 -0.32
C ASN A 22 9.68 -7.46 -1.24
N ASP A 23 10.90 -7.69 -1.72
CA ASP A 23 11.57 -6.73 -2.59
C ASP A 23 10.78 -6.51 -3.88
N GLN A 24 10.34 -7.59 -4.51
CA GLN A 24 9.54 -7.51 -5.72
C GLN A 24 8.16 -6.92 -5.43
N ALA A 25 7.55 -7.34 -4.33
CA ALA A 25 6.24 -6.79 -3.95
C ALA A 25 6.31 -5.28 -3.77
N ILE A 26 7.35 -4.77 -3.12
CA ILE A 26 7.53 -3.34 -2.93
C ILE A 26 7.59 -2.61 -4.28
N VAL A 27 8.34 -3.14 -5.24
CA VAL A 27 8.44 -2.51 -6.57
C VAL A 27 7.06 -2.31 -7.18
N TYR A 28 6.23 -3.35 -7.19
CA TYR A 28 4.94 -3.28 -7.85
C TYR A 28 3.92 -2.48 -7.06
N TYR A 29 3.91 -2.60 -5.74
CA TYR A 29 3.05 -1.75 -4.92
C TYR A 29 3.42 -0.27 -5.07
N MET A 30 4.73 0.05 -5.16
CA MET A 30 5.16 1.43 -5.37
C MET A 30 4.65 1.98 -6.69
N LYS A 31 4.71 1.20 -7.76
CA LYS A 31 4.18 1.64 -9.06
C LYS A 31 2.70 1.94 -8.97
N SER A 32 1.93 1.06 -8.34
CA SER A 32 0.50 1.26 -8.19
C SER A 32 0.20 2.48 -7.32
N PHE A 33 0.92 2.64 -6.22
CA PHE A 33 0.73 3.76 -5.31
C PHE A 33 1.07 5.10 -5.98
N GLN A 34 2.26 5.20 -6.59
CA GLN A 34 2.72 6.46 -7.17
C GLN A 34 1.85 6.90 -8.34
N ASN A 35 1.44 5.97 -9.19
CA ASN A 35 0.62 6.28 -10.34
C ASN A 35 -0.82 6.62 -9.94
N GLY A 36 -1.25 6.22 -8.76
CA GLY A 36 -2.59 6.52 -8.27
C GLY A 36 -2.72 7.83 -7.50
N LEU A 37 -1.60 8.54 -7.26
CA LEU A 37 -1.66 9.76 -6.45
C LEU A 37 -2.48 10.87 -7.09
N SER A 38 -2.42 11.02 -8.40
CA SER A 38 -3.18 12.04 -9.12
C SER A 38 -4.62 11.61 -9.41
N HIS A 39 -4.90 10.31 -9.31
CA HIS A 39 -6.22 9.73 -9.53
C HIS A 39 -6.48 8.77 -8.38
N PRO A 40 -7.12 9.24 -7.28
CA PRO A 40 -7.30 8.40 -6.10
C PRO A 40 -8.08 7.13 -6.46
N GLU A 41 -7.42 6.01 -6.40
CA GLU A 41 -7.96 4.73 -6.77
C GLU A 41 -7.84 3.76 -5.60
N TYR A 42 -8.76 2.79 -5.56
CA TYR A 42 -8.70 1.75 -4.56
C TYR A 42 -7.32 1.09 -4.51
N PHE A 43 -6.74 0.84 -5.69
CA PHE A 43 -5.47 0.13 -5.77
C PHE A 43 -4.31 0.92 -5.19
N ALA A 44 -4.33 2.25 -5.31
CA ALA A 44 -3.30 3.08 -4.70
C ALA A 44 -3.41 3.04 -3.17
N CYS A 45 -4.62 3.13 -2.66
CA CYS A 45 -4.88 3.07 -1.22
C CYS A 45 -4.46 1.71 -0.67
N ALA A 46 -4.87 0.63 -1.32
CA ALA A 46 -4.53 -0.73 -0.89
C ALA A 46 -3.02 -0.96 -0.98
N SER A 47 -2.37 -0.45 -2.03
CA SER A 47 -0.92 -0.57 -2.16
C SER A 47 -0.20 0.11 -1.02
N ALA A 48 -0.64 1.31 -0.63
CA ALA A 48 -0.05 2.01 0.51
C ALA A 48 -0.20 1.19 1.79
N LEU A 49 -1.38 0.60 2.00
CA LEU A 49 -1.59 -0.24 3.17
C LEU A 49 -0.61 -1.42 3.21
N TYR A 50 -0.47 -2.13 2.10
CA TYR A 50 0.42 -3.30 2.05
C TYR A 50 1.88 -2.91 2.13
N LEU A 51 2.27 -1.77 1.55
CA LEU A 51 3.62 -1.25 1.76
C LEU A 51 3.89 -0.99 3.23
N GLY A 52 2.94 -0.37 3.93
CA GLY A 52 3.06 -0.17 5.36
C GLY A 52 3.26 -1.48 6.12
N GLN A 53 2.48 -2.50 5.77
CA GLN A 53 2.60 -3.80 6.43
C GLN A 53 3.94 -4.47 6.15
N ILE A 54 4.44 -4.39 4.91
CA ILE A 54 5.74 -4.95 4.57
C ILE A 54 6.84 -4.25 5.36
N TYR A 55 6.85 -2.93 5.38
CA TYR A 55 7.87 -2.19 6.11
C TYR A 55 7.77 -2.42 7.62
N GLU A 56 6.56 -2.58 8.14
CA GLU A 56 6.38 -2.96 9.54
C GLU A 56 7.05 -4.31 9.82
N SER A 57 6.83 -5.30 8.95
CA SER A 57 7.42 -6.63 9.12
C SER A 57 8.94 -6.60 9.01
N MET A 58 9.49 -5.64 8.27
CA MET A 58 10.92 -5.44 8.14
C MET A 58 11.50 -4.56 9.25
N GLN A 59 10.67 -4.16 10.21
CA GLN A 59 11.02 -3.28 11.32
C GLN A 59 11.52 -1.90 10.87
N LYS A 60 11.02 -1.45 9.72
CA LYS A 60 11.29 -0.11 9.20
C LYS A 60 10.13 0.79 9.58
N LYS A 61 10.12 1.19 10.83
CA LYS A 61 8.98 1.85 11.47
C LYS A 61 8.60 3.16 10.79
N GLU A 62 9.58 3.99 10.41
CA GLU A 62 9.28 5.29 9.83
C GLU A 62 8.65 5.15 8.44
N LEU A 63 9.13 4.22 7.63
CA LEU A 63 8.51 3.94 6.34
C LEU A 63 7.12 3.36 6.51
N ALA A 64 6.93 2.48 7.49
CA ALA A 64 5.60 1.93 7.77
C ALA A 64 4.62 3.03 8.14
N LYS A 65 5.03 3.95 9.02
CA LYS A 65 4.19 5.09 9.39
C LYS A 65 3.80 5.93 8.18
N TYR A 66 4.78 6.20 7.33
CA TYR A 66 4.53 7.00 6.13
C TYR A 66 3.43 6.37 5.26
N PHE A 67 3.57 5.08 4.96
CA PHE A 67 2.64 4.43 4.05
C PHE A 67 1.27 4.18 4.68
N PHE A 68 1.19 3.85 5.95
CA PHE A 68 -0.10 3.79 6.63
C PHE A 68 -0.79 5.15 6.59
N GLY A 69 -0.03 6.24 6.83
CA GLY A 69 -0.57 7.59 6.73
C GLY A 69 -1.05 7.91 5.32
N GLN A 70 -0.30 7.51 4.31
CA GLN A 70 -0.70 7.72 2.92
C GLN A 70 -1.98 6.95 2.57
N CYS A 71 -2.14 5.74 3.10
CA CYS A 71 -3.38 4.99 2.92
C CYS A 71 -4.58 5.80 3.41
N LEU A 72 -4.43 6.49 4.54
CA LEU A 72 -5.53 7.29 5.08
C LEU A 72 -5.84 8.53 4.25
N GLN A 73 -4.86 9.04 3.50
CA GLN A 73 -5.01 10.30 2.76
C GLN A 73 -5.37 10.13 1.29
N VAL A 74 -4.98 9.02 0.69
CA VAL A 74 -5.03 8.86 -0.76
C VAL A 74 -6.44 8.65 -1.28
N PHE A 75 -7.36 8.16 -0.46
CA PHE A 75 -8.64 7.71 -0.99
C PHE A 75 -9.83 8.22 -0.21
N PRO A 76 -10.91 8.61 -0.93
CA PRO A 76 -12.16 9.01 -0.27
C PRO A 76 -12.77 7.84 0.50
N GLN A 77 -13.54 8.19 1.51
CA GLN A 77 -13.97 7.26 2.54
C GLN A 77 -14.85 6.11 2.07
N GLU A 78 -15.51 6.25 0.93
CA GLU A 78 -16.60 5.34 0.56
C GLU A 78 -16.15 3.92 0.27
N TYR A 79 -14.95 3.75 -0.29
CA TYR A 79 -14.45 2.44 -0.69
C TYR A 79 -13.35 1.95 0.22
N SER A 80 -12.94 2.76 1.18
CA SER A 80 -11.67 2.54 1.86
C SER A 80 -11.80 2.29 3.35
N ASN A 81 -13.03 2.18 3.88
CA ASN A 81 -13.21 2.02 5.32
C ASN A 81 -12.37 0.89 5.91
N SER A 82 -12.45 -0.28 5.29
CA SER A 82 -11.70 -1.44 5.75
C SER A 82 -10.19 -1.21 5.66
N LEU A 83 -9.74 -0.62 4.55
CA LEU A 83 -8.32 -0.31 4.36
C LEU A 83 -7.85 0.72 5.37
N HIS A 84 -8.66 1.76 5.59
CA HIS A 84 -8.33 2.80 6.55
C HIS A 84 -8.25 2.26 7.97
N GLN A 85 -9.15 1.37 8.34
CA GLN A 85 -9.11 0.77 9.67
C GLN A 85 -7.86 -0.07 9.87
N LYS A 86 -7.46 -0.82 8.85
CA LYS A 86 -6.23 -1.59 8.92
C LYS A 86 -5.00 -0.69 9.00
N ALA A 87 -5.00 0.44 8.31
CA ALA A 87 -3.91 1.40 8.39
C ALA A 87 -3.83 2.03 9.79
N LYS A 88 -4.97 2.39 10.36
CA LYS A 88 -5.01 2.91 11.73
C LYS A 88 -4.50 1.89 12.73
N ALA A 89 -4.89 0.63 12.57
CA ALA A 89 -4.40 -0.43 13.44
C ALA A 89 -2.89 -0.59 13.31
N GLY A 90 -2.37 -0.48 12.08
CA GLY A 90 -0.94 -0.52 11.84
C GLY A 90 -0.21 0.61 12.55
N LEU A 91 -0.74 1.82 12.44
CA LEU A 91 -0.16 2.97 13.15
C LEU A 91 -0.16 2.76 14.65
N ASP A 92 -1.22 2.20 15.19
CA ASP A 92 -1.28 1.91 16.63
C ASP A 92 -0.24 0.87 17.04
N ARG A 93 -0.01 -0.15 16.21
CA ARG A 93 0.98 -1.19 16.54
C ARG A 93 2.40 -0.66 16.61
N ILE A 94 2.73 0.35 15.80
CA ILE A 94 4.10 0.83 15.67
C ILE A 94 4.35 2.17 16.36
N SER A 95 3.33 2.74 16.99
CA SER A 95 3.49 4.03 17.68
C SER A 95 4.05 3.85 19.09
#